data_817fe519f3a9833acec707dd1961aa68
#
_entry.id   817fe519f3a9833acec707dd1961aa68
#
_cell.length_a   1.000
_cell.length_b   1.000
_cell.length_c   1.000
_cell.angle_alpha   90.00
_cell.angle_beta   90.00
_cell.angle_gamma   90.00
#
_symmetry.space_group_name_H-M   'P 1'
#
loop_
_entity.id
_entity.type
_entity.pdbx_description
1 polymer ?
#
loop_
_entity_poly.entity_id
_entity_poly.type
_entity_poly.pdbx_seq_one_letter_code
_entity_poly.pdbx_strand_id
1 'polypeptide(L)'
;MAPAVIYPADRDRNQRNQTFDAYFGLQSNDTTDLSYRLDLSYLRFVQRYGHTAQIDGLQENRFSLNLGLLANIDDRYFGLDAIAHLFNYVYPSTVRNAVDFNGYRSHAQITLTPYYRYFDELFNLRLGINLGLVTGDSAKFFAGPAIRFEAKLADHTLLYGRADGNIGMNDA
;
A
#
# COMPACT_ATOMS: atom_id res chain seq x y z
N MET A 1 -27.65 25.90 12.85
CA MET A 1 -26.76 26.15 14.01
C MET A 1 -26.19 24.79 14.42
N ALA A 2 -24.91 24.54 14.26
CA ALA A 2 -24.29 23.33 14.77
C ALA A 2 -24.24 23.37 16.29
N PRO A 3 -24.56 22.28 17.04
CA PRO A 3 -24.47 22.27 18.46
C PRO A 3 -23.03 22.52 18.92
N ALA A 4 -22.86 23.44 19.87
CA ALA A 4 -21.53 23.67 20.46
C ALA A 4 -21.07 22.40 21.19
N VAL A 5 -19.95 21.85 20.80
CA VAL A 5 -19.35 20.73 21.52
C VAL A 5 -18.76 21.26 22.83
N ILE A 6 -19.38 20.90 23.92
CA ILE A 6 -18.92 21.27 25.28
C ILE A 6 -17.90 20.20 25.71
N TYR A 7 -16.62 20.56 25.74
CA TYR A 7 -15.59 19.70 26.28
C TYR A 7 -15.64 19.75 27.82
N PRO A 8 -15.56 18.61 28.54
CA PRO A 8 -15.38 18.62 29.98
C PRO A 8 -14.11 19.37 30.36
N ALA A 9 -14.17 20.24 31.39
CA ALA A 9 -13.05 21.10 31.77
C ALA A 9 -11.78 20.37 32.22
N ASP A 10 -11.87 19.10 32.60
CA ASP A 10 -10.76 18.30 33.15
C ASP A 10 -9.99 17.46 32.15
N ARG A 11 -10.31 17.53 30.85
CA ARG A 11 -9.54 16.78 29.85
C ARG A 11 -8.36 17.59 29.32
N ASP A 12 -7.19 16.99 29.47
CA ASP A 12 -5.97 17.45 28.76
C ASP A 12 -6.31 17.54 27.26
N ARG A 13 -6.37 18.75 26.72
CA ARG A 13 -6.76 19.04 25.33
C ARG A 13 -5.68 18.66 24.33
N ASN A 14 -4.51 18.19 24.82
CA ASN A 14 -3.40 17.81 23.96
C ASN A 14 -3.68 16.45 23.30
N GLN A 15 -3.92 16.46 21.99
CA GLN A 15 -3.98 15.26 21.19
C GLN A 15 -2.60 14.57 21.26
N ARG A 16 -2.57 13.31 21.70
CA ARG A 16 -1.37 12.48 21.68
C ARG A 16 -1.56 11.35 20.70
N ASN A 17 -0.68 11.30 19.71
CA ASN A 17 -0.58 10.22 18.78
C ASN A 17 0.66 9.40 19.11
N GLN A 18 0.54 8.08 19.05
CA GLN A 18 1.64 7.14 19.19
C GLN A 18 1.76 6.34 17.91
N THR A 19 2.96 6.27 17.36
CA THR A 19 3.26 5.47 16.18
C THR A 19 4.38 4.50 16.53
N PHE A 20 4.18 3.25 16.21
CA PHE A 20 5.22 2.22 16.22
C PHE A 20 5.35 1.70 14.80
N ASP A 21 6.58 1.67 14.29
CA ASP A 21 6.92 1.19 12.96
C ASP A 21 8.05 0.17 13.05
N ALA A 22 7.90 -0.95 12.36
CA ALA A 22 8.89 -2.00 12.25
C ALA A 22 9.04 -2.41 10.79
N TYR A 23 10.27 -2.56 10.34
CA TYR A 23 10.62 -2.90 8.97
C TYR A 23 11.63 -4.05 8.94
N PHE A 24 11.45 -4.97 7.99
CA PHE A 24 12.38 -6.03 7.66
C PHE A 24 12.51 -6.13 6.15
N GLY A 25 13.74 -6.17 5.64
CA GLY A 25 14.04 -6.32 4.22
C GLY A 25 15.03 -7.45 3.98
N LEU A 26 14.81 -8.20 2.92
CA LEU A 26 15.69 -9.25 2.42
C LEU A 26 15.79 -9.12 0.91
N GLN A 27 16.99 -9.16 0.37
CA GLN A 27 17.22 -9.16 -1.07
C GLN A 27 18.36 -10.09 -1.45
N SER A 28 18.30 -10.64 -2.67
CA SER A 28 19.42 -11.40 -3.24
C SER A 28 20.51 -10.47 -3.75
N ASN A 29 21.73 -10.98 -3.84
CA ASN A 29 22.78 -10.34 -4.62
C ASN A 29 22.51 -10.58 -6.11
N ASP A 30 22.82 -9.60 -6.97
CA ASP A 30 22.50 -9.57 -8.41
C ASP A 30 23.31 -10.57 -9.28
N THR A 31 23.97 -11.55 -8.69
CA THR A 31 24.86 -12.49 -9.38
C THR A 31 24.19 -13.82 -9.77
N THR A 32 22.89 -13.96 -9.56
CA THR A 32 22.16 -15.20 -9.81
C THR A 32 21.10 -15.02 -10.90
N ASP A 33 20.78 -16.09 -11.62
CA ASP A 33 19.70 -16.12 -12.62
C ASP A 33 18.32 -15.81 -12.02
N LEU A 34 18.19 -15.86 -10.68
CA LEU A 34 17.02 -15.50 -9.94
C LEU A 34 17.34 -14.42 -8.90
N SER A 35 16.81 -13.22 -9.09
CA SER A 35 16.87 -12.13 -8.11
C SER A 35 15.55 -12.05 -7.36
N TYR A 36 15.64 -11.79 -6.06
CA TYR A 36 14.45 -11.59 -5.22
C TYR A 36 14.63 -10.43 -4.25
N ARG A 37 13.53 -9.80 -3.92
CA ARG A 37 13.42 -8.77 -2.88
C ARG A 37 12.15 -9.00 -2.09
N LEU A 38 12.27 -8.99 -0.77
CA LEU A 38 11.17 -9.10 0.17
C LEU A 38 11.27 -7.96 1.17
N ASP A 39 10.24 -7.14 1.25
CA ASP A 39 10.10 -6.09 2.25
C ASP A 39 8.82 -6.33 3.07
N LEU A 40 8.97 -6.38 4.37
CA LEU A 40 7.88 -6.50 5.33
C LEU A 40 7.86 -5.25 6.19
N SER A 41 6.70 -4.67 6.41
CA SER A 41 6.54 -3.58 7.36
C SER A 41 5.27 -3.73 8.19
N TYR A 42 5.36 -3.30 9.43
CA TYR A 42 4.26 -3.23 10.34
C TYR A 42 4.21 -1.84 10.96
N LEU A 43 3.06 -1.18 10.85
CA LEU A 43 2.80 0.12 11.44
C LEU A 43 1.60 -0.01 12.38
N ARG A 44 1.79 0.46 13.60
CA ARG A 44 0.70 0.66 14.55
C ARG A 44 0.59 2.13 14.88
N PHE A 45 -0.58 2.69 14.62
CA PHE A 45 -0.94 4.05 14.98
C PHE A 45 -2.03 4.02 16.05
N VAL A 46 -1.85 4.79 17.10
CA VAL A 46 -2.83 4.94 18.19
C VAL A 46 -3.07 6.42 18.43
N GLN A 47 -4.31 6.82 18.25
CA GLN A 47 -4.78 8.14 18.59
C GLN A 47 -5.41 8.09 19.99
N ARG A 48 -4.91 8.87 20.93
CA ARG A 48 -5.38 8.82 22.32
C ARG A 48 -6.82 9.32 22.50
N TYR A 49 -7.20 10.35 21.73
CA TYR A 49 -8.51 10.96 21.81
C TYR A 49 -9.14 11.00 20.41
N GLY A 50 -10.46 10.76 20.36
CA GLY A 50 -11.24 10.95 19.14
C GLY A 50 -11.52 12.42 18.85
N HIS A 51 -12.22 12.68 17.75
CA HIS A 51 -12.60 14.04 17.36
C HIS A 51 -13.60 14.69 18.33
N THR A 52 -14.25 13.90 19.19
CA THR A 52 -15.16 14.38 20.22
C THR A 52 -14.67 13.98 21.61
N ALA A 53 -14.97 14.77 22.61
CA ALA A 53 -14.56 14.56 24.00
C ALA A 53 -15.07 13.23 24.63
N GLN A 54 -16.01 12.56 23.99
CA GLN A 54 -16.66 11.35 24.49
C GLN A 54 -16.17 10.06 23.81
N ILE A 55 -15.33 10.17 22.78
CA ILE A 55 -14.89 9.04 21.97
C ILE A 55 -13.41 8.79 22.23
N ASP A 56 -13.04 7.57 22.64
CA ASP A 56 -11.65 7.13 22.65
C ASP A 56 -11.07 7.21 21.24
N GLY A 57 -9.74 7.30 21.14
CA GLY A 57 -9.08 7.43 19.86
C GLY A 57 -9.10 6.15 19.02
N LEU A 58 -8.86 6.32 17.74
CA LEU A 58 -8.74 5.25 16.76
C LEU A 58 -7.40 4.53 16.93
N GLN A 59 -7.40 3.20 16.75
CA GLN A 59 -6.17 2.43 16.54
C GLN A 59 -6.17 1.85 15.12
N GLU A 60 -5.06 2.03 14.43
CA GLU A 60 -4.81 1.44 13.13
C GLU A 60 -3.60 0.51 13.23
N ASN A 61 -3.74 -0.70 12.71
CA ASN A 61 -2.64 -1.62 12.49
C ASN A 61 -2.55 -1.86 10.99
N ARG A 62 -1.37 -1.61 10.40
CA ARG A 62 -1.09 -1.85 8.99
C ARG A 62 0.07 -2.83 8.88
N PHE A 63 -0.16 -3.91 8.17
CA PHE A 63 0.89 -4.82 7.74
C PHE A 63 1.05 -4.68 6.23
N SER A 64 2.29 -4.55 5.75
CA SER A 64 2.60 -4.45 4.34
C SER A 64 3.68 -5.46 3.94
N LEU A 65 3.46 -6.09 2.80
CA LEU A 65 4.37 -7.01 2.15
C LEU A 65 4.64 -6.49 0.74
N ASN A 66 5.92 -6.34 0.38
CA ASN A 66 6.36 -6.16 -1.00
C ASN A 66 7.30 -7.30 -1.37
N LEU A 67 6.97 -8.02 -2.39
CA LEU A 67 7.78 -9.10 -2.96
C LEU A 67 8.09 -8.77 -4.42
N GLY A 68 9.36 -8.83 -4.80
CA GLY A 68 9.83 -8.75 -6.17
C GLY A 68 10.62 -10.01 -6.50
N LEU A 69 10.29 -10.64 -7.61
CA LEU A 69 11.03 -11.76 -8.20
C LEU A 69 11.39 -11.40 -9.62
N LEU A 70 12.62 -11.69 -10.02
CA LEU A 70 13.11 -11.52 -11.39
C LEU A 70 13.97 -12.71 -11.77
N ALA A 71 13.56 -13.44 -12.78
CA ALA A 71 14.28 -14.57 -13.34
C ALA A 71 14.86 -14.22 -14.72
N ASN A 72 16.13 -14.57 -14.95
CA ASN A 72 16.76 -14.54 -16.25
C ASN A 72 16.70 -15.95 -16.86
N ILE A 73 16.05 -16.09 -18.02
CA ILE A 73 15.91 -17.33 -18.77
C ILE A 73 16.31 -17.04 -20.20
N ASP A 74 17.46 -17.55 -20.66
CA ASP A 74 17.98 -17.35 -22.01
C ASP A 74 18.01 -15.86 -22.43
N ASP A 75 18.63 -15.01 -21.60
CA ASP A 75 18.73 -13.55 -21.80
C ASP A 75 17.38 -12.82 -21.84
N ARG A 76 16.33 -13.47 -21.36
CA ARG A 76 14.99 -12.89 -21.20
C ARG A 76 14.64 -12.77 -19.72
N TYR A 77 14.10 -11.63 -19.35
CA TYR A 77 13.79 -11.36 -17.97
C TYR A 77 12.27 -11.44 -17.73
N PHE A 78 11.88 -12.37 -16.87
CA PHE A 78 10.51 -12.52 -16.39
C PHE A 78 10.45 -12.18 -14.91
N GLY A 79 9.50 -11.37 -14.55
CA GLY A 79 9.35 -10.96 -13.15
C GLY A 79 7.92 -11.05 -12.64
N LEU A 80 7.84 -11.06 -11.32
CA LEU A 80 6.59 -10.99 -10.57
C LEU A 80 6.79 -10.03 -9.41
N ASP A 81 6.02 -8.95 -9.39
CA ASP A 81 5.88 -8.12 -8.19
C ASP A 81 4.57 -8.48 -7.48
N ALA A 82 4.61 -8.58 -6.16
CA ALA A 82 3.44 -8.76 -5.33
C ALA A 82 3.46 -7.72 -4.21
N ILE A 83 2.35 -7.01 -4.04
CA ILE A 83 2.15 -6.03 -2.98
C ILE A 83 0.90 -6.44 -2.22
N ALA A 84 1.00 -6.52 -0.90
CA ALA A 84 -0.14 -6.75 -0.04
C ALA A 84 -0.14 -5.74 1.11
N HIS A 85 -1.28 -5.11 1.34
CA HIS A 85 -1.54 -4.26 2.49
C HIS A 85 -2.74 -4.82 3.25
N LEU A 86 -2.55 -5.08 4.53
CA LEU A 86 -3.60 -5.51 5.45
C LEU A 86 -3.81 -4.39 6.47
N PHE A 87 -5.02 -3.90 6.56
CA PHE A 87 -5.43 -2.85 7.47
C PHE A 87 -6.40 -3.41 8.49
N ASN A 88 -6.17 -3.09 9.74
CA ASN A 88 -7.07 -3.44 10.84
C ASN A 88 -7.30 -2.20 11.70
N TYR A 89 -8.54 -1.77 11.78
CA TYR A 89 -8.98 -0.63 12.58
C TYR A 89 -9.71 -1.12 13.83
N VAL A 90 -9.26 -0.64 14.98
CA VAL A 90 -9.95 -0.86 16.26
C VAL A 90 -10.64 0.43 16.64
N TYR A 91 -11.96 0.41 16.53
CA TYR A 91 -12.79 1.54 16.90
C TYR A 91 -13.19 1.46 18.37
N PRO A 92 -13.30 2.60 19.04
CA PRO A 92 -13.81 2.66 20.41
C PRO A 92 -15.20 2.05 20.52
N SER A 93 -15.51 1.48 21.69
CA SER A 93 -16.80 0.84 21.96
C SER A 93 -17.99 1.78 21.76
N THR A 94 -17.81 3.07 22.09
CA THR A 94 -18.82 4.12 21.92
C THR A 94 -19.20 4.36 20.46
N VAL A 95 -18.23 4.28 19.53
CA VAL A 95 -18.49 4.41 18.08
C VAL A 95 -19.07 3.11 17.54
N ARG A 96 -18.54 1.97 18.00
CA ARG A 96 -18.98 0.65 17.57
C ARG A 96 -20.44 0.34 17.87
N ASN A 97 -20.96 0.90 18.95
CA ASN A 97 -22.35 0.73 19.39
C ASN A 97 -23.30 1.79 18.82
N ALA A 98 -22.79 2.76 18.05
CA ALA A 98 -23.65 3.68 17.30
C ALA A 98 -24.39 2.90 16.20
N VAL A 99 -25.69 3.10 16.10
CA VAL A 99 -26.62 2.29 15.31
C VAL A 99 -26.29 2.27 13.80
N ASP A 100 -25.53 3.24 13.30
CA ASP A 100 -25.23 3.43 11.88
C ASP A 100 -23.72 3.40 11.55
N PHE A 101 -22.91 2.70 12.37
CA PHE A 101 -21.48 2.63 12.08
C PHE A 101 -21.17 1.62 10.97
N ASN A 102 -21.03 2.12 9.75
CA ASN A 102 -20.64 1.36 8.54
C ASN A 102 -19.13 1.34 8.30
N GLY A 103 -18.29 1.59 9.31
CA GLY A 103 -16.85 1.60 9.18
C GLY A 103 -16.26 0.21 9.04
N TYR A 104 -15.32 0.04 8.11
CA TYR A 104 -14.57 -1.20 7.93
C TYR A 104 -13.71 -1.48 9.17
N ARG A 105 -13.75 -2.70 9.69
CA ARG A 105 -12.85 -3.14 10.75
C ARG A 105 -11.51 -3.61 10.21
N SER A 106 -11.55 -4.25 9.07
CA SER A 106 -10.36 -4.73 8.37
C SER A 106 -10.61 -4.78 6.88
N HIS A 107 -9.58 -4.47 6.12
CA HIS A 107 -9.58 -4.66 4.68
C HIS A 107 -8.18 -5.07 4.21
N ALA A 108 -8.13 -5.68 3.05
CA ALA A 108 -6.88 -6.05 2.41
C ALA A 108 -6.86 -5.54 0.97
N GLN A 109 -5.70 -5.12 0.55
CA GLN A 109 -5.40 -4.85 -0.85
C GLN A 109 -4.22 -5.73 -1.26
N ILE A 110 -4.41 -6.52 -2.31
CA ILE A 110 -3.37 -7.38 -2.86
C ILE A 110 -3.26 -7.07 -4.35
N THR A 111 -2.05 -6.84 -4.81
CA THR A 111 -1.74 -6.63 -6.22
C THR A 111 -0.63 -7.58 -6.63
N LEU A 112 -0.84 -8.30 -7.72
CA LEU A 112 0.15 -9.13 -8.39
C LEU A 112 0.42 -8.54 -9.76
N THR A 113 1.70 -8.39 -10.10
CA THR A 113 2.13 -7.82 -11.38
C THR A 113 3.15 -8.75 -12.04
N PRO A 114 2.70 -9.78 -12.78
CA PRO A 114 3.58 -10.49 -13.68
C PRO A 114 4.02 -9.56 -14.81
N TYR A 115 5.29 -9.64 -15.17
CA TYR A 115 5.84 -8.80 -16.23
C TYR A 115 6.98 -9.47 -16.98
N TYR A 116 7.18 -9.04 -18.22
CA TYR A 116 8.34 -9.26 -19.04
C TYR A 116 9.17 -7.98 -19.05
N ARG A 117 10.51 -8.11 -18.98
CA ARG A 117 11.42 -7.00 -19.07
C ARG A 117 12.46 -7.27 -20.16
N TYR A 118 12.63 -6.30 -21.04
CA TYR A 118 13.69 -6.23 -22.02
C TYR A 118 14.53 -4.99 -21.73
N PHE A 119 15.84 -5.13 -21.72
CA PHE A 119 16.72 -3.98 -21.61
C PHE A 119 18.02 -4.22 -22.41
N ASP A 120 18.50 -3.16 -23.01
CA ASP A 120 19.82 -3.04 -23.62
C ASP A 120 20.41 -1.66 -23.30
N GLU A 121 21.51 -1.27 -23.93
CA GLU A 121 22.17 0.02 -23.67
C GLU A 121 21.33 1.24 -24.03
N LEU A 122 20.38 1.10 -24.94
CA LEU A 122 19.55 2.18 -25.49
C LEU A 122 18.10 2.12 -25.02
N PHE A 123 17.62 0.94 -24.63
CA PHE A 123 16.19 0.73 -24.41
C PHE A 123 15.91 -0.17 -23.19
N ASN A 124 14.97 0.26 -22.35
CA ASN A 124 14.46 -0.51 -21.23
C ASN A 124 12.93 -0.55 -21.32
N LEU A 125 12.38 -1.73 -21.53
CA LEU A 125 10.94 -1.95 -21.66
C LEU A 125 10.50 -2.96 -20.60
N ARG A 126 9.43 -2.60 -19.86
CA ARG A 126 8.72 -3.49 -18.97
C ARG A 126 7.27 -3.57 -19.40
N LEU A 127 6.80 -4.77 -19.72
CA LEU A 127 5.42 -5.07 -20.10
C LEU A 127 4.82 -5.99 -19.05
N GLY A 128 3.77 -5.58 -18.40
CA GLY A 128 3.10 -6.35 -17.36
C GLY A 128 1.62 -6.04 -17.27
N ILE A 129 0.96 -6.76 -16.37
CA ILE A 129 -0.45 -6.60 -16.05
C ILE A 129 -0.57 -6.55 -14.52
N ASN A 130 -1.24 -5.52 -14.01
CA ASN A 130 -1.65 -5.45 -12.61
C ASN A 130 -2.94 -6.26 -12.44
N LEU A 131 -2.89 -7.24 -11.55
CA LEU A 131 -4.04 -8.03 -11.12
C LEU A 131 -4.26 -7.74 -9.64
N GLY A 132 -5.40 -7.18 -9.28
CA GLY A 132 -5.63 -6.75 -7.92
C GLY A 132 -6.93 -7.25 -7.32
N LEU A 133 -6.88 -7.39 -5.99
CA LEU A 133 -8.00 -7.73 -5.14
C LEU A 133 -8.04 -6.73 -3.99
N VAL A 134 -9.17 -6.10 -3.81
CA VAL A 134 -9.47 -5.28 -2.64
C VAL A 134 -10.62 -5.95 -1.89
N THR A 135 -10.44 -6.18 -0.59
CA THR A 135 -11.46 -6.73 0.30
C THR A 135 -11.89 -5.69 1.33
N GLY A 136 -13.12 -5.78 1.77
CA GLY A 136 -13.76 -4.94 2.77
C GLY A 136 -15.14 -5.53 3.01
N ASP A 137 -16.21 -4.75 2.86
CA ASP A 137 -17.59 -5.27 2.88
C ASP A 137 -17.88 -6.14 1.66
N SER A 138 -17.16 -5.93 0.57
CA SER A 138 -17.22 -6.74 -0.64
C SER A 138 -15.81 -6.92 -1.23
N ALA A 139 -15.61 -8.04 -1.92
CA ALA A 139 -14.39 -8.26 -2.68
C ALA A 139 -14.53 -7.64 -4.07
N LYS A 140 -13.52 -6.86 -4.50
CA LYS A 140 -13.45 -6.26 -5.82
C LYS A 140 -12.16 -6.67 -6.50
N PHE A 141 -12.28 -7.16 -7.73
CA PHE A 141 -11.15 -7.47 -8.59
C PHE A 141 -10.95 -6.37 -9.62
N PHE A 142 -9.70 -6.16 -9.96
CA PHE A 142 -9.33 -5.30 -11.07
C PHE A 142 -8.16 -5.90 -11.87
N ALA A 143 -8.07 -5.52 -13.13
CA ALA A 143 -6.93 -5.77 -13.98
C ALA A 143 -6.62 -4.51 -14.79
N GLY A 144 -5.35 -4.21 -14.97
CA GLY A 144 -4.91 -3.04 -15.72
C GLY A 144 -3.51 -3.19 -16.26
N PRO A 145 -3.09 -2.34 -17.21
CA PRO A 145 -1.74 -2.37 -17.74
C PRO A 145 -0.71 -1.98 -16.69
N ALA A 146 0.50 -2.52 -16.81
CA ALA A 146 1.70 -2.15 -16.07
C ALA A 146 2.86 -2.01 -17.05
N ILE A 147 2.86 -0.92 -17.81
CA ILE A 147 3.82 -0.69 -18.88
C ILE A 147 4.75 0.45 -18.49
N ARG A 148 6.04 0.23 -18.68
CA ARG A 148 7.07 1.28 -18.55
C ARG A 148 8.07 1.11 -19.68
N PHE A 149 8.48 2.22 -20.27
CA PHE A 149 9.58 2.24 -21.21
C PHE A 149 10.48 3.45 -20.99
N GLU A 150 11.75 3.26 -21.28
CA GLU A 150 12.78 4.28 -21.32
C GLU A 150 13.62 4.05 -22.58
N ALA A 151 13.91 5.12 -23.31
CA ALA A 151 14.76 5.07 -24.49
C ALA A 151 15.79 6.21 -24.44
N LYS A 152 17.06 5.89 -24.59
CA LYS A 152 18.13 6.87 -24.70
C LYS A 152 18.19 7.34 -26.16
N LEU A 153 17.74 8.57 -26.42
CA LEU A 153 17.72 9.16 -27.77
C LEU A 153 19.05 9.81 -28.14
N ALA A 154 19.78 10.32 -27.15
CA ALA A 154 21.10 10.92 -27.30
C ALA A 154 21.81 10.89 -25.94
N ASP A 155 23.09 11.27 -25.88
CA ASP A 155 23.90 11.20 -24.66
C ASP A 155 23.29 11.94 -23.45
N HIS A 156 22.45 12.94 -23.70
CA HIS A 156 21.79 13.75 -22.66
C HIS A 156 20.27 13.77 -22.79
N THR A 157 19.69 12.88 -23.64
CA THR A 157 18.23 12.89 -23.87
C THR A 157 17.65 11.51 -23.63
N LEU A 158 16.73 11.44 -22.65
CA LEU A 158 15.99 10.24 -22.29
C LEU A 158 14.50 10.45 -22.60
N LEU A 159 13.91 9.53 -23.33
CA LEU A 159 12.46 9.43 -23.52
C LEU A 159 11.93 8.36 -22.56
N TYR A 160 10.90 8.66 -21.80
CA TYR A 160 10.25 7.69 -20.93
C TYR A 160 8.74 7.79 -21.01
N GLY A 161 8.08 6.67 -20.77
CA GLY A 161 6.63 6.59 -20.68
C GLY A 161 6.17 5.52 -19.71
N ARG A 162 4.99 5.74 -19.13
CA ARG A 162 4.35 4.82 -18.19
C ARG A 162 2.86 4.78 -18.44
N ALA A 163 2.30 3.56 -18.45
CA ALA A 163 0.86 3.31 -18.36
C ALA A 163 0.62 2.32 -17.22
N ASP A 164 -0.10 2.77 -16.21
CA ASP A 164 -0.32 1.99 -14.98
C ASP A 164 -1.80 2.05 -14.61
N GLY A 165 -2.48 0.90 -14.72
CA GLY A 165 -3.86 0.73 -14.27
C GLY A 165 -3.86 0.17 -12.85
N ASN A 166 -4.38 0.94 -11.91
CA ASN A 166 -4.53 0.52 -10.51
C ASN A 166 -5.83 1.11 -9.93
N ILE A 167 -6.38 0.46 -8.90
CA ILE A 167 -7.44 1.06 -8.10
C ILE A 167 -6.79 1.81 -6.95
N GLY A 168 -6.90 3.14 -6.98
CA GLY A 168 -6.56 3.96 -5.81
C GLY A 168 -7.63 3.77 -4.73
N MET A 169 -7.22 3.45 -3.51
CA MET A 169 -8.10 3.63 -2.36
C MET A 169 -8.11 5.12 -2.04
N ASN A 170 -9.28 5.75 -2.06
CA ASN A 170 -9.46 7.03 -1.41
C ASN A 170 -9.45 6.78 0.08
N ASP A 171 -8.33 7.06 0.73
CA ASP A 171 -8.24 7.21 2.17
C ASP A 171 -8.98 8.53 2.50
N ALA A 172 -10.28 8.42 2.75
CA ALA A 172 -11.13 9.54 3.17
C ALA A 172 -11.22 9.61 4.69
#